data_e2418001ba7bd94805808692984b3e5f
#
_entry.id   e2418001ba7bd94805808692984b3e5f
#
_cell.length_a   1.000
_cell.length_b   1.000
_cell.length_c   1.000
_cell.angle_alpha   90.00
_cell.angle_beta   90.00
_cell.angle_gamma   90.00
#
_symmetry.space_group_name_H-M   'P 1'
#
loop_
_entity.id
_entity.type
_entity.pdbx_description
1 polymer ?
#
loop_
_entity_poly.entity_id
_entity_poly.type
_entity_poly.pdbx_seq_one_letter_code
_entity_poly.pdbx_strand_id
1 'polypeptide(L)'
;MNINRPKTLVGALLVAVISVGSPIVYADSLEAIMQVGKERTKDSRASQNKVDRLADETRDLLADYKTVMKQVDGLRVYNARLERQIANQERRIADIDQSISDAAVIQRQIPPLVTRMLDGLEQFIDLDMPFDLERRKGNTEAVRSNLDRSDVTAAEAFRQVLELYSIELQYGRGIESYSDTIIVDGAEREVDMLRIGRVALVAQTTDGAQTRAWNVKEGAWEELPSSEYSAAVRKAVRIAKKQATIELLNMPIAAPEAN
;
A
#
# COMPACT_ATOMS: atom_id res chain seq x y z
N MET A 1 17.54 -50.90 -18.77
CA MET A 1 17.25 -52.34 -18.52
C MET A 1 17.13 -53.03 -19.84
N ASN A 2 18.13 -53.86 -20.10
CA ASN A 2 18.30 -54.68 -21.30
C ASN A 2 17.21 -55.73 -21.43
N ILE A 3 16.69 -55.96 -22.63
CA ILE A 3 16.23 -57.28 -23.05
C ILE A 3 16.16 -57.27 -24.59
N ASN A 4 17.17 -57.72 -25.20
CA ASN A 4 17.34 -58.95 -25.99
C ASN A 4 16.38 -59.12 -27.19
N ARG A 5 16.99 -59.01 -28.37
CA ARG A 5 16.58 -59.65 -29.63
C ARG A 5 16.86 -61.16 -29.55
N PRO A 6 16.13 -61.99 -30.26
CA PRO A 6 16.75 -63.17 -30.89
C PRO A 6 16.73 -63.07 -32.38
N LYS A 7 17.89 -63.37 -32.91
CA LYS A 7 18.19 -63.81 -34.28
C LYS A 7 17.77 -65.27 -34.42
N THR A 8 17.16 -65.62 -35.51
CA THR A 8 17.24 -66.95 -36.11
C THR A 8 16.99 -66.73 -37.59
N LEU A 9 17.99 -66.86 -38.38
CA LEU A 9 18.72 -67.96 -38.96
C LEU A 9 17.88 -69.19 -39.13
N VAL A 10 17.86 -69.66 -40.33
CA VAL A 10 17.75 -71.02 -40.87
C VAL A 10 17.00 -70.95 -42.13
N GLY A 11 17.44 -71.36 -43.24
CA GLY A 11 18.45 -72.33 -43.61
C GLY A 11 18.18 -72.73 -45.01
N ALA A 12 19.24 -72.82 -45.71
CA ALA A 12 19.33 -73.25 -47.07
C ALA A 12 19.04 -74.75 -47.24
N LEU A 13 18.86 -75.11 -48.46
CA LEU A 13 19.09 -76.40 -49.06
C LEU A 13 17.86 -77.32 -49.23
N LEU A 14 17.48 -77.51 -50.44
CA LEU A 14 17.57 -78.85 -51.04
C LEU A 14 17.46 -78.81 -52.57
N VAL A 15 18.58 -78.95 -53.22
CA VAL A 15 18.68 -79.36 -54.61
C VAL A 15 18.50 -80.87 -54.67
N ALA A 16 17.52 -81.36 -55.38
CA ALA A 16 17.44 -82.72 -55.83
C ALA A 16 17.13 -82.70 -57.33
N VAL A 17 18.15 -83.11 -58.03
CA VAL A 17 18.09 -83.47 -59.43
C VAL A 17 17.36 -84.79 -59.58
N ILE A 18 16.30 -84.83 -60.38
CA ILE A 18 15.86 -86.03 -61.08
C ILE A 18 15.52 -85.65 -62.50
N SER A 19 16.43 -86.10 -63.37
CA SER A 19 16.26 -86.13 -64.80
C SER A 19 15.39 -87.28 -65.23
N VAL A 20 14.78 -87.08 -66.42
CA VAL A 20 14.18 -88.05 -67.34
C VAL A 20 12.63 -88.10 -67.29
N GLY A 21 12.16 -87.71 -68.41
CA GLY A 21 10.79 -87.95 -68.81
C GLY A 21 10.14 -86.70 -69.44
N SER A 22 10.33 -86.46 -70.70
CA SER A 22 9.55 -85.46 -71.48
C SER A 22 8.11 -85.85 -71.50
N PRO A 23 7.27 -85.10 -70.88
CA PRO A 23 5.88 -85.00 -71.34
C PRO A 23 5.82 -83.84 -72.30
N ILE A 24 5.21 -84.01 -73.41
CA ILE A 24 4.68 -82.96 -74.29
C ILE A 24 3.70 -82.12 -73.45
N VAL A 25 4.24 -81.06 -72.94
CA VAL A 25 3.42 -80.07 -72.19
C VAL A 25 2.63 -79.29 -73.29
N TYR A 26 1.33 -79.52 -73.33
CA TYR A 26 0.40 -78.77 -74.09
C TYR A 26 0.61 -77.27 -73.82
N ALA A 27 0.79 -76.47 -74.90
CA ALA A 27 1.00 -75.02 -74.82
C ALA A 27 -0.17 -74.35 -74.08
N ASP A 28 -1.37 -74.94 -74.02
CA ASP A 28 -2.56 -74.48 -73.35
C ASP A 28 -2.42 -74.40 -71.79
N SER A 29 -1.56 -75.24 -71.21
CA SER A 29 -1.32 -75.20 -69.78
C SER A 29 -0.37 -74.09 -69.34
N LEU A 30 0.52 -73.63 -70.17
CA LEU A 30 1.41 -72.53 -69.90
C LEU A 30 0.65 -71.17 -69.91
N GLU A 31 -0.26 -71.01 -70.82
CA GLU A 31 -1.13 -69.83 -70.88
C GLU A 31 -2.04 -69.73 -69.64
N ALA A 32 -2.64 -70.85 -69.20
CA ALA A 32 -3.45 -70.92 -67.98
C ALA A 32 -2.63 -70.60 -66.72
N ILE A 33 -1.41 -71.11 -66.64
CA ILE A 33 -0.47 -70.84 -65.51
C ILE A 33 -0.07 -69.32 -65.49
N MET A 34 0.23 -68.77 -66.67
CA MET A 34 0.53 -67.37 -66.83
C MET A 34 -0.66 -66.46 -66.49
N GLN A 35 -1.90 -66.88 -66.83
CA GLN A 35 -3.10 -66.15 -66.50
C GLN A 35 -3.40 -66.17 -64.99
N VAL A 36 -3.30 -67.28 -64.32
CA VAL A 36 -3.38 -67.38 -62.84
C VAL A 36 -2.29 -66.56 -62.18
N GLY A 37 -1.04 -66.56 -62.75
CA GLY A 37 0.04 -65.71 -62.26
C GLY A 37 -0.28 -64.19 -62.38
N LYS A 38 -0.86 -63.78 -63.50
CA LYS A 38 -1.35 -62.37 -63.71
C LYS A 38 -2.46 -62.00 -62.77
N GLU A 39 -3.45 -62.90 -62.54
CA GLU A 39 -4.54 -62.66 -61.58
C GLU A 39 -4.01 -62.55 -60.15
N ARG A 40 -3.14 -63.47 -59.73
CA ARG A 40 -2.50 -63.39 -58.41
C ARG A 40 -1.72 -62.08 -58.21
N THR A 41 -0.97 -61.67 -59.28
CA THR A 41 -0.24 -60.41 -59.22
C THR A 41 -1.17 -59.23 -59.15
N LYS A 42 -2.31 -59.22 -59.87
CA LYS A 42 -3.33 -58.21 -59.78
C LYS A 42 -4.01 -58.15 -58.42
N ASP A 43 -4.32 -59.28 -57.80
CA ASP A 43 -4.93 -59.37 -56.47
C ASP A 43 -3.94 -58.98 -55.39
N SER A 44 -2.66 -59.36 -55.56
CA SER A 44 -1.59 -58.90 -54.65
C SER A 44 -1.42 -57.38 -54.68
N ARG A 45 -1.42 -56.79 -55.94
CA ARG A 45 -1.37 -55.35 -56.07
C ARG A 45 -2.58 -54.65 -55.49
N ALA A 46 -3.79 -55.19 -55.71
CA ALA A 46 -5.01 -54.67 -55.13
C ALA A 46 -4.99 -54.74 -53.59
N SER A 47 -4.49 -55.84 -53.04
CA SER A 47 -4.29 -56.02 -51.59
C SER A 47 -3.23 -55.05 -51.05
N GLN A 48 -2.09 -54.90 -51.75
CA GLN A 48 -1.07 -53.95 -51.32
C GLN A 48 -1.58 -52.51 -51.36
N ASN A 49 -2.32 -52.11 -52.40
CA ASN A 49 -2.94 -50.79 -52.46
C ASN A 49 -3.96 -50.54 -51.32
N LYS A 50 -4.63 -51.59 -50.83
CA LYS A 50 -5.48 -51.47 -49.63
C LYS A 50 -4.67 -51.28 -48.37
N VAL A 51 -3.57 -52.06 -48.24
CA VAL A 51 -2.66 -51.90 -47.06
C VAL A 51 -2.02 -50.54 -47.05
N ASP A 52 -1.57 -50.04 -48.19
CA ASP A 52 -0.95 -48.73 -48.31
C ASP A 52 -1.95 -47.62 -47.94
N ARG A 53 -3.21 -47.68 -48.46
CA ARG A 53 -4.26 -46.75 -48.05
C ARG A 53 -4.57 -46.80 -46.56
N LEU A 54 -4.72 -47.99 -46.01
CA LEU A 54 -4.98 -48.13 -44.57
C LEU A 54 -3.83 -47.59 -43.70
N ALA A 55 -2.58 -47.80 -44.18
CA ALA A 55 -1.42 -47.23 -43.51
C ALA A 55 -1.39 -45.71 -43.55
N ASP A 56 -1.73 -45.11 -44.68
CA ASP A 56 -1.83 -43.66 -44.86
C ASP A 56 -2.97 -43.08 -44.01
N GLU A 57 -4.18 -43.66 -44.07
CA GLU A 57 -5.31 -43.27 -43.22
C GLU A 57 -5.00 -43.36 -41.73
N THR A 58 -4.24 -44.41 -41.36
CA THR A 58 -3.80 -44.58 -39.95
C THR A 58 -2.80 -43.50 -39.51
N ARG A 59 -1.89 -43.10 -40.42
CA ARG A 59 -0.95 -42.00 -40.12
C ARG A 59 -1.66 -40.66 -39.98
N ASP A 60 -2.57 -40.38 -40.90
CA ASP A 60 -3.35 -39.13 -40.87
C ASP A 60 -4.20 -39.04 -39.61
N LEU A 61 -4.91 -40.14 -39.28
CA LEU A 61 -5.70 -40.19 -38.05
C LEU A 61 -4.85 -40.04 -36.77
N LEU A 62 -3.65 -40.63 -36.78
CA LEU A 62 -2.72 -40.47 -35.67
C LEU A 62 -2.19 -39.03 -35.54
N ALA A 63 -1.96 -38.34 -36.67
CA ALA A 63 -1.55 -36.95 -36.69
C ALA A 63 -2.66 -36.03 -36.15
N ASP A 64 -3.88 -36.27 -36.64
CA ASP A 64 -5.07 -35.54 -36.15
C ASP A 64 -5.32 -35.77 -34.69
N TYR A 65 -5.26 -37.02 -34.22
CA TYR A 65 -5.37 -37.36 -32.80
C TYR A 65 -4.34 -36.62 -31.94
N LYS A 66 -3.06 -36.62 -32.36
CA LYS A 66 -2.01 -35.90 -31.63
C LYS A 66 -2.27 -34.39 -31.59
N THR A 67 -2.79 -33.84 -32.69
CA THR A 67 -3.11 -32.42 -32.78
C THR A 67 -4.26 -32.06 -31.84
N VAL A 68 -5.34 -32.82 -31.84
CA VAL A 68 -6.48 -32.65 -30.94
C VAL A 68 -6.06 -32.81 -29.50
N MET A 69 -5.23 -33.83 -29.19
CA MET A 69 -4.75 -34.04 -27.82
C MET A 69 -3.94 -32.84 -27.32
N LYS A 70 -3.04 -32.25 -28.14
CA LYS A 70 -2.33 -31.03 -27.78
C LYS A 70 -3.27 -29.85 -27.50
N GLN A 71 -4.34 -29.71 -28.31
CA GLN A 71 -5.36 -28.67 -28.08
C GLN A 71 -6.09 -28.90 -26.75
N VAL A 72 -6.52 -30.12 -26.47
CA VAL A 72 -7.19 -30.48 -25.21
C VAL A 72 -6.29 -30.20 -24.02
N ASP A 73 -5.02 -30.59 -24.07
CA ASP A 73 -4.07 -30.31 -22.97
C ASP A 73 -3.82 -28.83 -22.82
N GLY A 74 -3.69 -28.07 -23.91
CA GLY A 74 -3.59 -26.62 -23.90
C GLY A 74 -4.81 -25.96 -23.24
N LEU A 75 -6.01 -26.41 -23.60
CA LEU A 75 -7.26 -25.91 -22.99
C LEU A 75 -7.39 -26.27 -21.51
N ARG A 76 -6.94 -27.44 -21.10
CA ARG A 76 -6.93 -27.83 -19.68
C ARG A 76 -6.03 -26.88 -18.86
N VAL A 77 -4.83 -26.60 -19.35
CA VAL A 77 -3.91 -25.67 -18.68
C VAL A 77 -4.49 -24.25 -18.66
N TYR A 78 -5.10 -23.83 -19.74
CA TYR A 78 -5.75 -22.53 -19.85
C TYR A 78 -6.93 -22.41 -18.86
N ASN A 79 -7.82 -23.39 -18.81
CA ASN A 79 -8.94 -23.41 -17.87
C ASN A 79 -8.47 -23.40 -16.41
N ALA A 80 -7.47 -24.20 -16.07
CA ALA A 80 -6.89 -24.21 -14.73
C ALA A 80 -6.28 -22.85 -14.33
N ARG A 81 -5.74 -22.10 -15.31
CA ARG A 81 -5.28 -20.73 -15.10
C ARG A 81 -6.45 -19.78 -14.86
N LEU A 82 -7.52 -19.87 -15.66
CA LEU A 82 -8.71 -19.03 -15.52
C LEU A 82 -9.39 -19.27 -14.16
N GLU A 83 -9.52 -20.51 -13.73
CA GLU A 83 -10.08 -20.86 -12.41
C GLU A 83 -9.29 -20.20 -11.28
N ARG A 84 -7.96 -20.23 -11.35
CA ARG A 84 -7.11 -19.52 -10.38
C ARG A 84 -7.29 -18.00 -10.43
N GLN A 85 -7.48 -17.43 -11.63
CA GLN A 85 -7.73 -16.00 -11.77
C GLN A 85 -9.09 -15.62 -11.18
N ILE A 86 -10.13 -16.41 -11.43
CA ILE A 86 -11.47 -16.20 -10.86
C ILE A 86 -11.39 -16.27 -9.33
N ALA A 87 -10.80 -17.30 -8.76
CA ALA A 87 -10.64 -17.44 -7.31
C ALA A 87 -9.85 -16.29 -6.67
N ASN A 88 -8.86 -15.71 -7.40
CA ASN A 88 -8.15 -14.52 -6.95
C ASN A 88 -9.02 -13.27 -7.01
N GLN A 89 -9.83 -13.12 -8.06
CA GLN A 89 -10.76 -11.98 -8.20
C GLN A 89 -11.85 -12.02 -7.13
N GLU A 90 -12.42 -13.20 -6.85
CA GLU A 90 -13.42 -13.38 -5.80
C GLU A 90 -12.87 -13.00 -4.41
N ARG A 91 -11.62 -13.41 -4.11
CA ARG A 91 -10.95 -12.98 -2.86
C ARG A 91 -10.77 -11.46 -2.80
N ARG A 92 -10.33 -10.85 -3.90
CA ARG A 92 -10.18 -9.39 -3.95
C ARG A 92 -11.50 -8.64 -3.79
N ILE A 93 -12.59 -9.18 -4.34
CA ILE A 93 -13.93 -8.61 -4.15
C ILE A 93 -14.31 -8.67 -2.67
N ALA A 94 -14.13 -9.81 -2.00
CA ALA A 94 -14.40 -9.94 -0.58
C ALA A 94 -13.56 -8.99 0.29
N ASP A 95 -12.26 -8.83 -0.02
CA ASP A 95 -11.38 -7.88 0.66
C ASP A 95 -11.82 -6.41 0.46
N ILE A 96 -12.28 -6.08 -0.75
CA ILE A 96 -12.81 -4.74 -1.05
C ILE A 96 -14.12 -4.49 -0.31
N ASP A 97 -15.03 -5.44 -0.29
CA ASP A 97 -16.31 -5.33 0.43
C ASP A 97 -16.07 -5.13 1.93
N GLN A 98 -15.13 -5.87 2.52
CA GLN A 98 -14.72 -5.66 3.90
C GLN A 98 -14.14 -4.25 4.10
N SER A 99 -13.25 -3.80 3.21
CA SER A 99 -12.64 -2.47 3.28
C SER A 99 -13.67 -1.34 3.17
N ILE A 100 -14.70 -1.51 2.32
CA ILE A 100 -15.82 -0.56 2.20
C ILE A 100 -16.61 -0.51 3.50
N SER A 101 -16.89 -1.67 4.11
CA SER A 101 -17.60 -1.75 5.39
C SER A 101 -16.82 -1.04 6.50
N ASP A 102 -15.52 -1.31 6.59
CA ASP A 102 -14.64 -0.69 7.58
C ASP A 102 -14.52 0.82 7.38
N ALA A 103 -14.39 1.28 6.12
CA ALA A 103 -14.37 2.69 5.78
C ALA A 103 -15.67 3.41 6.19
N ALA A 104 -16.83 2.78 6.00
CA ALA A 104 -18.12 3.34 6.42
C ALA A 104 -18.25 3.46 7.95
N VAL A 105 -17.65 2.54 8.71
CA VAL A 105 -17.58 2.62 10.18
C VAL A 105 -16.68 3.78 10.59
N ILE A 106 -15.47 3.86 10.03
CA ILE A 106 -14.50 4.92 10.31
C ILE A 106 -15.11 6.29 10.00
N GLN A 107 -15.74 6.45 8.83
CA GLN A 107 -16.36 7.72 8.42
C GLN A 107 -17.42 8.20 9.41
N ARG A 108 -18.15 7.30 10.07
CA ARG A 108 -19.13 7.65 11.09
C ARG A 108 -18.50 7.96 12.45
N GLN A 109 -17.32 7.42 12.75
CA GLN A 109 -16.65 7.61 14.03
C GLN A 109 -15.76 8.86 14.08
N ILE A 110 -15.26 9.32 12.93
CA ILE A 110 -14.37 10.48 12.86
C ILE A 110 -15.06 11.77 13.35
N PRO A 111 -16.27 12.16 12.92
CA PRO A 111 -16.87 13.42 13.36
C PRO A 111 -17.00 13.54 14.90
N PRO A 112 -17.56 12.58 15.64
CA PRO A 112 -17.62 12.68 17.10
C PRO A 112 -16.23 12.65 17.77
N LEU A 113 -15.23 12.02 17.15
CA LEU A 113 -13.86 12.07 17.64
C LEU A 113 -13.28 13.47 17.50
N VAL A 114 -13.40 14.08 16.33
CA VAL A 114 -12.91 15.42 16.00
C VAL A 114 -13.54 16.46 16.93
N THR A 115 -14.88 16.38 17.18
CA THR A 115 -15.55 17.26 18.13
C THR A 115 -14.94 17.13 19.52
N ARG A 116 -14.77 15.93 20.05
CA ARG A 116 -14.16 15.72 21.36
C ARG A 116 -12.71 16.23 21.44
N MET A 117 -11.96 16.10 20.35
CA MET A 117 -10.59 16.62 20.25
C MET A 117 -10.59 18.15 20.35
N LEU A 118 -11.50 18.83 19.62
CA LEU A 118 -11.63 20.28 19.72
C LEU A 118 -12.05 20.73 21.11
N ASP A 119 -13.05 20.09 21.70
CA ASP A 119 -13.49 20.40 23.07
C ASP A 119 -12.35 20.24 24.08
N GLY A 120 -11.55 19.16 23.95
CA GLY A 120 -10.37 18.95 24.78
C GLY A 120 -9.29 19.99 24.55
N LEU A 121 -9.11 20.46 23.32
CA LEU A 121 -8.13 21.50 23.00
C LEU A 121 -8.57 22.87 23.55
N GLU A 122 -9.83 23.21 23.47
CA GLU A 122 -10.38 24.44 24.09
C GLU A 122 -10.19 24.45 25.60
N GLN A 123 -10.55 23.36 26.27
CA GLN A 123 -10.32 23.20 27.70
C GLN A 123 -8.83 23.33 28.06
N PHE A 124 -7.96 22.75 27.24
CA PHE A 124 -6.52 22.88 27.44
C PHE A 124 -6.06 24.33 27.29
N ILE A 125 -6.55 25.07 26.27
CA ILE A 125 -6.21 26.48 26.06
C ILE A 125 -6.69 27.35 27.26
N ASP A 126 -7.86 27.05 27.79
CA ASP A 126 -8.43 27.79 28.94
C ASP A 126 -7.65 27.56 30.25
N LEU A 127 -7.04 26.38 30.41
CA LEU A 127 -6.24 26.01 31.57
C LEU A 127 -4.75 26.37 31.43
N ASP A 128 -4.30 26.68 30.21
CA ASP A 128 -2.91 27.02 29.92
C ASP A 128 -2.57 28.46 30.31
N MET A 129 -1.32 28.84 30.24
CA MET A 129 -0.89 30.24 30.39
C MET A 129 -1.59 31.13 29.37
N PRO A 130 -2.00 32.35 29.73
CA PRO A 130 -2.79 33.24 28.90
C PRO A 130 -1.94 33.98 27.86
N PHE A 131 -1.36 33.26 26.90
CA PHE A 131 -0.66 33.86 25.78
C PHE A 131 -1.47 33.71 24.48
N ASP A 132 -1.46 34.72 23.64
CA ASP A 132 -2.15 34.71 22.34
C ASP A 132 -3.58 34.14 22.35
N LEU A 133 -4.33 34.36 23.44
CA LEU A 133 -5.63 33.71 23.67
C LEU A 133 -6.63 33.92 22.53
N GLU A 134 -6.72 35.17 22.02
CA GLU A 134 -7.64 35.48 20.92
C GLU A 134 -7.30 34.67 19.66
N ARG A 135 -6.03 34.63 19.29
CA ARG A 135 -5.57 33.86 18.14
C ARG A 135 -5.79 32.36 18.29
N ARG A 136 -5.47 31.81 19.48
CA ARG A 136 -5.63 30.37 19.76
C ARG A 136 -7.09 29.96 19.76
N LYS A 137 -7.96 30.72 20.43
CA LYS A 137 -9.42 30.49 20.43
C LYS A 137 -10.04 30.73 19.08
N GLY A 138 -9.62 31.78 18.36
CA GLY A 138 -10.09 32.07 17.01
C GLY A 138 -9.72 30.94 16.00
N ASN A 139 -8.54 30.36 16.10
CA ASN A 139 -8.15 29.24 15.27
C ASN A 139 -9.00 27.99 15.55
N THR A 140 -9.30 27.70 16.82
CA THR A 140 -10.14 26.56 17.21
C THR A 140 -11.57 26.73 16.72
N GLU A 141 -12.13 27.93 16.88
CA GLU A 141 -13.47 28.27 16.41
C GLU A 141 -13.56 28.23 14.88
N ALA A 142 -12.54 28.70 14.16
CA ALA A 142 -12.51 28.62 12.71
C ALA A 142 -12.56 27.16 12.22
N VAL A 143 -11.83 26.26 12.86
CA VAL A 143 -11.89 24.82 12.54
C VAL A 143 -13.25 24.24 12.92
N ARG A 144 -13.83 24.61 14.08
CA ARG A 144 -15.17 24.18 14.51
C ARG A 144 -16.22 24.58 13.47
N SER A 145 -16.19 25.83 13.01
CA SER A 145 -17.09 26.32 11.96
C SER A 145 -16.93 25.55 10.64
N ASN A 146 -15.71 25.12 10.31
CA ASN A 146 -15.49 24.30 9.11
C ASN A 146 -16.07 22.89 9.22
N LEU A 147 -16.22 22.33 10.43
CA LEU A 147 -16.79 20.98 10.61
C LEU A 147 -18.27 20.89 10.23
N ASP A 148 -19.00 22.02 10.34
CA ASP A 148 -20.43 22.08 9.98
C ASP A 148 -20.67 22.22 8.48
N ARG A 149 -19.62 22.36 7.69
CA ARG A 149 -19.69 22.52 6.25
C ARG A 149 -19.80 21.16 5.56
N SER A 150 -20.74 21.06 4.62
CA SER A 150 -20.99 19.84 3.84
C SER A 150 -19.89 19.50 2.81
N ASP A 151 -19.04 20.48 2.47
CA ASP A 151 -17.92 20.31 1.52
C ASP A 151 -16.61 19.83 2.18
N VAL A 152 -16.58 19.75 3.51
CA VAL A 152 -15.42 19.27 4.27
C VAL A 152 -15.56 17.77 4.55
N THR A 153 -14.61 16.98 4.06
CA THR A 153 -14.60 15.55 4.32
C THR A 153 -14.15 15.23 5.75
N ALA A 154 -14.56 14.09 6.30
CA ALA A 154 -14.14 13.64 7.63
C ALA A 154 -12.59 13.56 7.77
N ALA A 155 -11.89 13.17 6.72
CA ALA A 155 -10.44 13.13 6.70
C ALA A 155 -9.82 14.53 6.77
N GLU A 156 -10.39 15.50 6.05
CA GLU A 156 -9.93 16.89 6.07
C GLU A 156 -10.20 17.54 7.43
N ALA A 157 -11.38 17.30 8.02
CA ALA A 157 -11.71 17.72 9.36
C ALA A 157 -10.69 17.22 10.39
N PHE A 158 -10.37 15.94 10.35
CA PHE A 158 -9.36 15.33 11.23
C PHE A 158 -7.97 15.94 11.01
N ARG A 159 -7.57 16.16 9.75
CA ARG A 159 -6.29 16.82 9.42
C ARG A 159 -6.20 18.23 10.04
N GLN A 160 -7.25 19.05 9.92
CA GLN A 160 -7.27 20.40 10.47
C GLN A 160 -7.14 20.41 12.00
N VAL A 161 -7.80 19.48 12.67
CA VAL A 161 -7.66 19.37 14.13
C VAL A 161 -6.24 18.91 14.52
N LEU A 162 -5.66 17.95 13.82
CA LEU A 162 -4.27 17.55 14.08
C LEU A 162 -3.27 18.70 13.85
N GLU A 163 -3.54 19.57 12.88
CA GLU A 163 -2.74 20.76 12.63
C GLU A 163 -2.82 21.74 13.81
N LEU A 164 -4.01 21.98 14.38
CA LEU A 164 -4.15 22.76 15.60
C LEU A 164 -3.35 22.17 16.77
N TYR A 165 -3.44 20.85 16.99
CA TYR A 165 -2.63 20.19 18.02
C TYR A 165 -1.12 20.34 17.74
N SER A 166 -0.70 20.27 16.50
CA SER A 166 0.70 20.48 16.12
C SER A 166 1.17 21.91 16.43
N ILE A 167 0.34 22.91 16.13
CA ILE A 167 0.61 24.31 16.46
C ILE A 167 0.74 24.48 17.97
N GLU A 168 -0.19 23.92 18.73
CA GLU A 168 -0.14 23.96 20.19
C GLU A 168 1.10 23.30 20.77
N LEU A 169 1.53 22.17 20.21
CA LEU A 169 2.77 21.52 20.60
C LEU A 169 4.01 22.35 20.30
N GLN A 170 4.00 23.10 19.20
CA GLN A 170 5.11 23.98 18.82
C GLN A 170 5.30 25.14 19.82
N TYR A 171 4.22 25.65 20.39
CA TYR A 171 4.31 26.69 21.44
C TYR A 171 5.15 26.21 22.64
N GLY A 172 5.17 24.93 22.96
CA GLY A 172 5.98 24.37 24.03
C GLY A 172 7.50 24.40 23.82
N ARG A 173 7.96 24.65 22.57
CA ARG A 173 9.38 24.55 22.22
C ARG A 173 10.03 25.87 21.83
N GLY A 174 9.24 26.90 21.60
CA GLY A 174 9.70 28.18 21.07
C GLY A 174 9.93 29.23 22.15
N ILE A 175 10.80 30.20 21.86
CA ILE A 175 10.89 31.47 22.56
C ILE A 175 10.31 32.51 21.60
N GLU A 176 9.30 33.25 22.08
CA GLU A 176 8.60 34.24 21.27
C GLU A 176 8.34 35.49 22.08
N SER A 177 8.40 36.66 21.41
CA SER A 177 8.04 37.94 22.01
C SER A 177 7.08 38.69 21.08
N TYR A 178 6.03 39.21 21.67
CA TYR A 178 5.01 40.01 21.00
C TYR A 178 4.53 41.12 21.94
N SER A 179 3.92 42.20 21.39
CA SER A 179 3.33 43.25 22.18
C SER A 179 1.86 42.91 22.51
N ASP A 180 1.47 43.17 23.73
CA ASP A 180 0.10 42.95 24.22
C ASP A 180 -0.25 44.00 25.25
N THR A 181 -1.53 44.09 25.64
CA THR A 181 -1.99 45.01 26.67
C THR A 181 -2.46 44.21 27.87
N ILE A 182 -1.90 44.49 29.03
CA ILE A 182 -2.31 43.87 30.28
C ILE A 182 -2.69 44.96 31.31
N ILE A 183 -3.51 44.57 32.29
CA ILE A 183 -3.85 45.45 33.42
C ILE A 183 -2.70 45.44 34.42
N VAL A 184 -2.07 46.59 34.58
CA VAL A 184 -0.97 46.79 35.54
C VAL A 184 -1.44 47.90 36.49
N ASP A 185 -1.54 47.59 37.76
CA ASP A 185 -1.95 48.51 38.86
C ASP A 185 -3.29 49.22 38.58
N GLY A 186 -4.25 48.47 37.95
CA GLY A 186 -5.58 48.99 37.59
C GLY A 186 -5.66 49.81 36.31
N ALA A 187 -4.57 49.96 35.59
CA ALA A 187 -4.53 50.67 34.31
C ALA A 187 -4.07 49.70 33.18
N GLU A 188 -4.67 49.84 32.01
CA GLU A 188 -4.20 49.14 30.81
C GLU A 188 -2.84 49.69 30.39
N ARG A 189 -1.88 48.81 30.22
CA ARG A 189 -0.54 49.18 29.76
C ARG A 189 -0.07 48.24 28.65
N GLU A 190 0.53 48.86 27.64
CA GLU A 190 1.24 48.08 26.61
C GLU A 190 2.53 47.48 27.16
N VAL A 191 2.71 46.20 26.94
CA VAL A 191 3.84 45.42 27.44
C VAL A 191 4.45 44.57 26.33
N ASP A 192 5.74 44.32 26.43
CA ASP A 192 6.39 43.27 25.68
C ASP A 192 6.21 41.94 26.42
N MET A 193 5.44 41.06 25.82
CA MET A 193 5.26 39.70 26.29
C MET A 193 6.44 38.83 25.85
N LEU A 194 6.96 38.02 26.71
CA LEU A 194 7.96 37.01 26.44
C LEU A 194 7.43 35.64 26.85
N ARG A 195 7.32 34.75 25.90
CA ARG A 195 6.96 33.35 26.14
C ARG A 195 8.17 32.45 25.92
N ILE A 196 8.46 31.63 26.91
CA ILE A 196 9.52 30.61 26.84
C ILE A 196 8.85 29.25 26.94
N GLY A 197 8.55 28.67 25.80
CA GLY A 197 7.77 27.41 25.72
C GLY A 197 6.44 27.55 26.45
N ARG A 198 6.13 26.57 27.31
CA ARG A 198 5.04 26.59 28.30
C ARG A 198 5.61 26.59 29.73
N VAL A 199 6.81 27.09 29.91
CA VAL A 199 7.51 27.07 31.20
C VAL A 199 7.47 28.44 31.86
N ALA A 200 7.55 29.51 31.06
CA ALA A 200 7.48 30.87 31.57
C ALA A 200 6.75 31.80 30.62
N LEU A 201 5.90 32.65 31.17
CA LEU A 201 5.29 33.78 30.48
C LEU A 201 5.58 35.03 31.32
N VAL A 202 6.26 35.99 30.71
CA VAL A 202 6.72 37.22 31.37
C VAL A 202 6.25 38.42 30.58
N ALA A 203 5.78 39.43 31.26
CA ALA A 203 5.41 40.72 30.70
C ALA A 203 6.34 41.80 31.23
N GLN A 204 6.84 42.65 30.35
CA GLN A 204 7.65 43.81 30.73
C GLN A 204 7.07 45.07 30.09
N THR A 205 6.87 46.14 30.87
CA THR A 205 6.45 47.43 30.33
C THR A 205 7.51 47.95 29.36
N THR A 206 7.07 48.73 28.34
CA THR A 206 7.93 49.25 27.27
C THR A 206 9.07 50.14 27.82
N ASP A 207 8.84 50.78 28.95
CA ASP A 207 9.88 51.57 29.67
C ASP A 207 10.82 50.69 30.49
N GLY A 208 10.47 49.40 30.68
CA GLY A 208 11.25 48.45 31.49
C GLY A 208 11.15 48.64 32.98
N ALA A 209 10.21 49.48 33.46
CA ALA A 209 10.05 49.82 34.86
C ALA A 209 9.47 48.67 35.65
N GLN A 210 8.49 47.97 35.09
CA GLN A 210 7.82 46.86 35.73
C GLN A 210 7.99 45.58 34.93
N THR A 211 8.25 44.50 35.64
CA THR A 211 8.36 43.15 35.06
C THR A 211 7.48 42.21 35.87
N ARG A 212 6.64 41.45 35.19
CA ARG A 212 5.69 40.49 35.83
C ARG A 212 5.83 39.13 35.18
N ALA A 213 5.70 38.08 35.99
CA ALA A 213 5.62 36.71 35.51
C ALA A 213 4.23 36.15 35.79
N TRP A 214 3.77 35.28 34.92
CA TRP A 214 2.53 34.53 35.13
C TRP A 214 2.78 33.41 36.12
N ASN A 215 2.10 33.46 37.30
CA ASN A 215 2.08 32.36 38.24
C ASN A 215 0.96 31.37 37.86
N VAL A 216 1.35 30.20 37.37
CA VAL A 216 0.40 29.16 36.88
C VAL A 216 -0.47 28.62 38.07
N LYS A 217 0.06 28.61 39.31
CA LYS A 217 -0.68 28.08 40.46
C LYS A 217 -1.79 29.03 40.91
N GLU A 218 -1.48 30.31 40.91
CA GLU A 218 -2.41 31.34 41.36
C GLU A 218 -3.29 31.87 40.23
N GLY A 219 -2.95 31.55 38.96
CA GLY A 219 -3.66 32.10 37.80
C GLY A 219 -3.59 33.63 37.71
N ALA A 220 -2.48 34.22 38.18
CA ALA A 220 -2.33 35.68 38.30
C ALA A 220 -0.93 36.13 37.89
N TRP A 221 -0.84 37.44 37.57
CA TRP A 221 0.44 38.09 37.32
C TRP A 221 1.10 38.48 38.64
N GLU A 222 2.32 37.99 38.85
CA GLU A 222 3.19 38.28 39.99
C GLU A 222 4.27 39.29 39.61
N GLU A 223 4.46 40.34 40.42
CA GLU A 223 5.50 41.33 40.18
C GLU A 223 6.88 40.77 40.56
N LEU A 224 7.83 40.92 39.64
CA LEU A 224 9.20 40.49 39.82
C LEU A 224 10.10 41.64 40.29
N PRO A 225 11.12 41.41 41.12
CA PRO A 225 12.10 42.39 41.49
C PRO A 225 12.82 42.95 40.24
N SER A 226 12.56 44.19 39.89
CA SER A 226 13.13 44.84 38.71
C SER A 226 14.67 44.88 38.69
N SER A 227 15.29 44.95 39.86
CA SER A 227 16.75 44.92 40.02
C SER A 227 17.40 43.63 39.61
N GLU A 228 16.64 42.50 39.66
CA GLU A 228 17.14 41.19 39.37
C GLU A 228 16.78 40.72 37.95
N TYR A 229 15.54 40.94 37.54
CA TYR A 229 15.00 40.33 36.30
C TYR A 229 14.86 41.27 35.13
N SER A 230 14.73 42.62 35.33
CA SER A 230 14.43 43.58 34.28
C SER A 230 15.42 43.53 33.12
N ALA A 231 16.72 43.48 33.40
CA ALA A 231 17.78 43.44 32.39
C ALA A 231 17.80 42.12 31.64
N ALA A 232 17.57 40.99 32.33
CA ALA A 232 17.55 39.64 31.77
C ALA A 232 16.33 39.47 30.81
N VAL A 233 15.14 39.93 31.26
CA VAL A 233 13.92 39.88 30.45
C VAL A 233 14.04 40.75 29.19
N ARG A 234 14.55 41.98 29.32
CA ARG A 234 14.81 42.86 28.17
C ARG A 234 15.75 42.22 27.15
N LYS A 235 16.80 41.54 27.62
CA LYS A 235 17.73 40.82 26.75
C LYS A 235 17.04 39.63 26.09
N ALA A 236 16.21 38.86 26.81
CA ALA A 236 15.47 37.75 26.30
C ALA A 236 14.44 38.19 25.23
N VAL A 237 13.76 39.31 25.44
CA VAL A 237 12.84 39.91 24.43
C VAL A 237 13.63 40.26 23.15
N ARG A 238 14.83 40.84 23.25
CA ARG A 238 15.65 41.12 22.07
C ARG A 238 16.14 39.85 21.36
N ILE A 239 16.48 38.81 22.11
CA ILE A 239 16.82 37.48 21.54
C ILE A 239 15.61 36.89 20.82
N ALA A 240 14.43 36.91 21.42
CA ALA A 240 13.19 36.43 20.83
C ALA A 240 12.82 37.20 19.54
N LYS A 241 13.02 38.54 19.54
CA LYS A 241 12.86 39.41 18.36
C LYS A 241 14.03 39.26 17.35
N LYS A 242 15.00 38.35 17.57
CA LYS A 242 16.20 38.13 16.72
C LYS A 242 17.12 39.38 16.59
N GLN A 243 17.10 40.24 17.59
CA GLN A 243 17.89 41.48 17.67
C GLN A 243 19.17 41.34 18.51
N ALA A 244 19.39 40.18 19.12
CA ALA A 244 20.56 39.87 19.92
C ALA A 244 20.97 38.40 19.75
N THR A 245 22.23 38.10 20.04
CA THR A 245 22.77 36.74 20.01
C THR A 245 22.18 35.90 21.15
N ILE A 246 21.96 34.62 20.89
CA ILE A 246 21.47 33.67 21.89
C ILE A 246 22.52 33.50 22.99
N GLU A 247 22.11 33.69 24.23
CA GLU A 247 22.94 33.55 25.43
C GLU A 247 22.16 32.84 26.55
N LEU A 248 22.90 32.44 27.60
CA LEU A 248 22.28 31.89 28.79
C LEU A 248 21.63 33.03 29.62
N LEU A 249 20.38 32.86 29.98
CA LEU A 249 19.59 33.85 30.69
C LEU A 249 19.01 33.23 31.95
N ASN A 250 19.08 33.97 33.08
CA ASN A 250 18.34 33.64 34.27
C ASN A 250 16.89 34.16 34.16
N MET A 251 15.94 33.25 34.17
CA MET A 251 14.53 33.57 34.04
C MET A 251 13.75 33.04 35.23
N PRO A 252 12.69 33.73 35.70
CA PRO A 252 11.83 33.27 36.75
C PRO A 252 10.98 32.10 36.25
N ILE A 253 11.36 30.90 36.62
CA ILE A 253 10.62 29.68 36.28
C ILE A 253 10.09 29.09 37.59
N ALA A 254 8.78 28.81 37.61
CA ALA A 254 8.20 28.10 38.73
C ALA A 254 8.88 26.74 38.92
N ALA A 255 9.31 26.45 40.16
CA ALA A 255 9.91 25.15 40.43
C ALA A 255 8.87 24.04 40.18
N PRO A 256 9.28 22.92 39.56
CA PRO A 256 8.39 21.77 39.41
C PRO A 256 7.98 21.27 40.80
N GLU A 257 6.70 20.89 40.91
CA GLU A 257 6.23 20.27 42.14
C GLU A 257 6.95 18.94 42.32
N ALA A 258 7.58 18.76 43.50
CA ALA A 258 8.06 17.46 43.91
C ALA A 258 6.83 16.59 44.25
N ASN A 259 6.56 15.57 43.43
CA ASN A 259 5.57 14.53 43.72
C ASN A 259 6.05 13.65 44.87
#